data_f53d07a97f601200940be4f06896a142
#
_entry.id   f53d07a97f601200940be4f06896a142
#
_cell.length_a   1.000
_cell.length_b   1.000
_cell.length_c   1.000
_cell.angle_alpha   90.00
_cell.angle_beta   90.00
_cell.angle_gamma   90.00
#
_symmetry.space_group_name_H-M   'P 1'
#
loop_
_entity.id
_entity.type
_entity.pdbx_description
1 polymer ?
#
loop_
_entity_poly.entity_id
_entity_poly.type
_entity_poly.pdbx_seq_one_letter_code
_entity_poly.pdbx_strand_id
1 'polypeptide(L)'
;GLVGSEMCIRDRLYTIPNVPYDEVPEGFGAEDNVVEKMGGMETELPKDALPHWELAKKYDLIDFDLGVKITGAGFPVYKGKGARLQRALINFFLDEARASGYDEIMPPTVVNTASGYGTGQLPDKEGQMYHCEVDDLYLIPTAEVPVTNIYRDVILDEKQLPIKNCAYTQCFRREAGSYGKDVRGLNRLHEFSKVELVRIDKPEHSKQSHQEMLNDVEGLLQKLELPYRILRLCGGDMSFTAALCFDFEVYSEAQKRWLEVSSVSNFDTYQTNRLKCRYRNADKKTELCHTLNGSALALPRIVAALLENNQTPEGIRIPKALVPYCGFDMID
;
A
#
# COMPACT_ATOMS: atom_id res chain seq x y z
N GLY A 1 -30.22 -5.60 -29.52
CA GLY A 1 -30.86 -4.37 -29.15
C GLY A 1 -29.90 -3.38 -28.50
N LEU A 2 -30.35 -2.16 -28.25
CA LEU A 2 -29.59 -1.05 -27.64
C LEU A 2 -28.92 -1.43 -26.31
N VAL A 3 -29.56 -2.24 -25.47
CA VAL A 3 -29.04 -2.68 -24.16
C VAL A 3 -27.75 -3.49 -24.28
N GLY A 4 -27.61 -4.31 -25.32
CA GLY A 4 -26.37 -5.08 -25.53
C GLY A 4 -25.21 -4.20 -26.02
N SER A 5 -25.50 -3.13 -26.76
CA SER A 5 -24.47 -2.17 -27.22
C SER A 5 -23.97 -1.25 -26.10
N GLU A 6 -24.85 -0.80 -25.22
CA GLU A 6 -24.48 0.03 -24.04
C GLU A 6 -23.63 -0.77 -23.05
N MET A 7 -23.97 -2.03 -22.77
CA MET A 7 -23.18 -2.90 -21.91
C MET A 7 -21.78 -3.15 -22.50
N CYS A 8 -21.69 -3.39 -23.81
CA CYS A 8 -20.41 -3.58 -24.50
C CYS A 8 -19.54 -2.30 -24.50
N ILE A 9 -20.13 -1.12 -24.60
CA ILE A 9 -19.43 0.17 -24.54
C ILE A 9 -18.89 0.39 -23.12
N ARG A 10 -19.73 0.14 -22.12
CA ARG A 10 -19.37 0.30 -20.69
C ARG A 10 -18.22 -0.62 -20.29
N ASP A 11 -18.26 -1.89 -20.71
CA ASP A 11 -17.19 -2.86 -20.45
C ASP A 11 -15.85 -2.41 -21.08
N ARG A 12 -15.89 -1.84 -22.28
CA ARG A 12 -14.70 -1.27 -22.91
C ARG A 12 -14.17 -0.05 -22.17
N LEU A 13 -15.04 0.84 -21.69
CA LEU A 13 -14.63 2.01 -20.93
C LEU A 13 -13.91 1.64 -19.63
N TYR A 14 -14.31 0.54 -18.97
CA TYR A 14 -13.62 0.04 -17.79
C TYR A 14 -12.18 -0.45 -18.03
N THR A 15 -11.81 -0.68 -19.28
CA THR A 15 -10.46 -1.14 -19.66
C THR A 15 -9.53 -0.02 -20.14
N ILE A 16 -10.02 1.22 -20.18
CA ILE A 16 -9.21 2.38 -20.57
C ILE A 16 -8.46 2.89 -19.35
N PRO A 17 -7.14 3.13 -19.45
CA PRO A 17 -6.35 3.70 -18.37
C PRO A 17 -6.77 5.14 -18.08
N ASN A 18 -6.41 5.62 -16.88
CA ASN A 18 -6.53 7.02 -16.54
C ASN A 18 -5.58 7.88 -17.39
N VAL A 19 -5.81 9.19 -17.42
CA VAL A 19 -4.96 10.14 -18.13
C VAL A 19 -3.89 10.64 -17.16
N PRO A 20 -2.60 10.39 -17.43
CA PRO A 20 -1.52 10.91 -16.59
C PRO A 20 -1.50 12.45 -16.59
N TYR A 21 -1.06 13.04 -15.47
CA TYR A 21 -0.75 14.47 -15.43
C TYR A 21 0.48 14.79 -16.28
N ASP A 22 0.59 16.03 -16.75
CA ASP A 22 1.72 16.50 -17.59
C ASP A 22 3.09 16.36 -16.91
N GLU A 23 3.12 16.28 -15.58
CA GLU A 23 4.33 16.10 -14.77
C GLU A 23 4.81 14.65 -14.65
N VAL A 24 4.03 13.68 -15.15
CA VAL A 24 4.42 12.27 -15.17
C VAL A 24 5.54 12.05 -16.20
N PRO A 25 6.68 11.46 -15.81
CA PRO A 25 7.77 11.19 -16.75
C PRO A 25 7.33 10.27 -17.87
N GLU A 26 7.82 10.53 -19.09
CA GLU A 26 7.71 9.57 -20.18
C GLU A 26 8.59 8.35 -19.89
N GLY A 27 8.10 7.15 -20.16
CA GLY A 27 8.84 5.91 -19.92
C GLY A 27 7.99 4.67 -20.09
N PHE A 28 8.65 3.51 -20.13
CA PHE A 28 8.02 2.21 -20.37
C PHE A 28 8.14 1.22 -19.20
N GLY A 29 9.00 1.50 -18.23
CA GLY A 29 9.23 0.61 -17.10
C GLY A 29 9.96 1.29 -15.94
N ALA A 30 10.24 0.53 -14.89
CA ALA A 30 10.81 1.02 -13.64
C ALA A 30 12.15 1.75 -13.78
N GLU A 31 12.91 1.46 -14.84
CA GLU A 31 14.18 2.13 -15.17
C GLU A 31 14.01 3.60 -15.57
N ASP A 32 12.81 3.99 -15.99
CA ASP A 32 12.49 5.36 -16.42
C ASP A 32 11.88 6.20 -15.28
N ASN A 33 11.72 5.62 -14.08
CA ASN A 33 11.25 6.35 -12.91
C ASN A 33 12.26 7.38 -12.45
N VAL A 34 11.79 8.53 -11.96
CA VAL A 34 12.64 9.63 -11.54
C VAL A 34 12.79 9.62 -10.01
N VAL A 35 14.04 9.60 -9.53
CA VAL A 35 14.33 9.77 -8.10
C VAL A 35 14.11 11.23 -7.73
N GLU A 36 13.07 11.52 -6.96
CA GLU A 36 12.74 12.86 -6.48
C GLU A 36 13.51 13.24 -5.22
N LYS A 37 13.72 12.26 -4.35
CA LYS A 37 14.35 12.49 -3.04
C LYS A 37 14.99 11.22 -2.51
N MET A 38 16.07 11.41 -1.77
CA MET A 38 16.69 10.39 -0.93
C MET A 38 16.78 10.88 0.50
N GLY A 39 16.65 10.00 1.48
CA GLY A 39 16.72 10.33 2.89
C GLY A 39 17.05 9.14 3.77
N GLY A 40 17.08 9.36 5.09
CA GLY A 40 17.49 8.38 6.06
C GLY A 40 19.02 8.27 6.20
N MET A 41 19.46 7.42 7.13
CA MET A 41 20.88 7.19 7.36
C MET A 41 21.31 5.91 6.64
N GLU A 42 22.42 5.97 5.91
CA GLU A 42 23.10 4.77 5.44
C GLU A 42 23.56 3.96 6.65
N THR A 43 23.33 2.65 6.61
CA THR A 43 23.71 1.74 7.67
C THR A 43 24.96 0.98 7.23
N GLU A 44 26.04 1.12 7.95
CA GLU A 44 27.21 0.25 7.77
C GLU A 44 26.94 -1.07 8.48
N LEU A 45 26.68 -2.12 7.71
CA LEU A 45 26.52 -3.46 8.25
C LEU A 45 27.84 -4.21 8.36
N PRO A 46 27.95 -5.18 9.30
CA PRO A 46 29.04 -6.13 9.34
C PRO A 46 29.20 -6.87 8.01
N LYS A 47 30.42 -7.31 7.68
CA LYS A 47 30.68 -8.05 6.43
C LYS A 47 29.90 -9.36 6.30
N ASP A 48 29.49 -9.93 7.42
CA ASP A 48 28.70 -11.14 7.57
C ASP A 48 27.22 -10.89 7.83
N ALA A 49 26.73 -9.70 7.48
CA ALA A 49 25.32 -9.32 7.61
C ALA A 49 24.40 -10.32 6.90
N LEU A 50 23.36 -10.76 7.61
CA LEU A 50 22.43 -11.77 7.15
C LEU A 50 21.17 -11.12 6.52
N PRO A 51 20.58 -11.71 5.48
CA PRO A 51 19.29 -11.30 4.98
C PRO A 51 18.17 -11.68 5.96
N HIS A 52 17.03 -11.02 5.86
CA HIS A 52 15.93 -11.15 6.84
C HIS A 52 15.43 -12.59 7.02
N TRP A 53 15.43 -13.43 6.00
CA TRP A 53 15.00 -14.83 6.14
C TRP A 53 15.95 -15.69 6.99
N GLU A 54 17.25 -15.38 7.01
CA GLU A 54 18.21 -16.02 7.90
C GLU A 54 18.08 -15.48 9.34
N LEU A 55 17.89 -14.15 9.48
CA LEU A 55 17.62 -13.51 10.78
C LEU A 55 16.31 -14.02 11.39
N ALA A 56 15.25 -14.15 10.59
CA ALA A 56 13.98 -14.69 11.01
C ALA A 56 14.09 -16.10 11.57
N LYS A 57 14.93 -16.94 10.95
CA LYS A 57 15.23 -18.29 11.42
C LYS A 57 16.14 -18.28 12.67
N LYS A 58 17.20 -17.46 12.67
CA LYS A 58 18.16 -17.36 13.79
C LYS A 58 17.49 -16.99 15.11
N TYR A 59 16.54 -16.04 15.07
CA TYR A 59 15.86 -15.52 16.25
C TYR A 59 14.41 -16.05 16.42
N ASP A 60 14.03 -17.07 15.65
CA ASP A 60 12.68 -17.71 15.66
C ASP A 60 11.52 -16.70 15.56
N LEU A 61 11.64 -15.74 14.63
CA LEU A 61 10.69 -14.64 14.45
C LEU A 61 9.58 -14.95 13.46
N ILE A 62 9.93 -15.68 12.40
CA ILE A 62 9.03 -16.01 11.28
C ILE A 62 9.35 -17.40 10.79
N ASP A 63 8.33 -18.22 10.67
CA ASP A 63 8.43 -19.60 10.20
C ASP A 63 7.73 -19.73 8.84
N PHE A 64 8.51 -19.82 7.78
CA PHE A 64 8.00 -19.97 6.42
C PHE A 64 7.55 -21.43 6.14
N ASP A 65 8.17 -22.42 6.76
CA ASP A 65 7.84 -23.83 6.56
C ASP A 65 6.49 -24.18 7.20
N LEU A 66 6.17 -23.60 8.36
CA LEU A 66 4.83 -23.71 8.96
C LEU A 66 3.77 -23.07 8.05
N GLY A 67 4.07 -21.96 7.41
CA GLY A 67 3.17 -21.32 6.44
C GLY A 67 2.90 -22.24 5.25
N VAL A 68 3.93 -22.86 4.70
CA VAL A 68 3.79 -23.86 3.62
C VAL A 68 2.93 -25.05 4.08
N LYS A 69 3.12 -25.53 5.30
CA LYS A 69 2.35 -26.64 5.87
C LYS A 69 0.85 -26.30 6.03
N ILE A 70 0.53 -25.07 6.43
CA ILE A 70 -0.86 -24.65 6.73
C ILE A 70 -1.61 -24.28 5.46
N THR A 71 -0.97 -23.53 4.56
CA THR A 71 -1.65 -22.90 3.41
C THR A 71 -0.87 -23.11 2.11
N GLY A 72 0.41 -22.74 2.09
CA GLY A 72 1.27 -22.76 0.91
C GLY A 72 2.41 -21.76 1.01
N ALA A 73 3.25 -21.71 -0.02
CA ALA A 73 4.29 -20.69 -0.10
C ALA A 73 3.70 -19.27 -0.15
N GLY A 74 4.38 -18.29 0.45
CA GLY A 74 3.90 -16.91 0.48
C GLY A 74 2.91 -16.57 1.60
N PHE A 75 2.74 -17.48 2.59
CA PHE A 75 1.92 -17.30 3.79
C PHE A 75 2.79 -17.51 5.04
N PRO A 76 3.57 -16.54 5.49
CA PRO A 76 4.47 -16.70 6.63
C PRO A 76 3.74 -16.77 7.97
N VAL A 77 4.31 -17.52 8.93
CA VAL A 77 3.81 -17.55 10.32
C VAL A 77 4.75 -16.72 11.19
N TYR A 78 4.27 -15.59 11.70
CA TYR A 78 5.01 -14.76 12.65
C TYR A 78 4.95 -15.34 14.05
N LYS A 79 6.08 -15.34 14.78
CA LYS A 79 6.22 -15.97 16.10
C LYS A 79 6.88 -15.02 17.10
N GLY A 80 6.61 -15.19 18.40
CA GLY A 80 7.31 -14.53 19.49
C GLY A 80 7.53 -13.02 19.30
N LYS A 81 8.79 -12.58 19.37
CA LYS A 81 9.17 -11.17 19.12
C LYS A 81 8.84 -10.70 17.70
N GLY A 82 8.82 -11.58 16.70
CA GLY A 82 8.40 -11.26 15.33
C GLY A 82 6.92 -10.90 15.23
N ALA A 83 6.03 -11.69 15.83
CA ALA A 83 4.60 -11.38 15.91
C ALA A 83 4.35 -10.10 16.72
N ARG A 84 5.14 -9.87 17.79
CA ARG A 84 5.05 -8.64 18.59
C ARG A 84 5.48 -7.41 17.77
N LEU A 85 6.57 -7.50 17.00
CA LEU A 85 7.04 -6.43 16.10
C LEU A 85 6.00 -6.10 15.04
N GLN A 86 5.41 -7.13 14.40
CA GLN A 86 4.34 -6.95 13.41
C GLN A 86 3.17 -6.14 13.98
N ARG A 87 2.68 -6.52 15.16
CA ARG A 87 1.58 -5.81 15.84
C ARG A 87 1.99 -4.40 16.30
N ALA A 88 3.23 -4.23 16.75
CA ALA A 88 3.79 -2.94 17.12
C ALA A 88 3.79 -1.95 15.95
N LEU A 89 4.22 -2.39 14.77
CA LEU A 89 4.19 -1.60 13.54
C LEU A 89 2.76 -1.20 13.15
N ILE A 90 1.80 -2.11 13.23
CA ILE A 90 0.39 -1.81 12.93
C ILE A 90 -0.11 -0.66 13.83
N ASN A 91 0.07 -0.79 15.15
CA ASN A 91 -0.37 0.22 16.11
C ASN A 91 0.36 1.56 15.88
N PHE A 92 1.67 1.52 15.67
CA PHE A 92 2.47 2.72 15.39
C PHE A 92 1.97 3.46 14.14
N PHE A 93 1.75 2.76 13.02
CA PHE A 93 1.29 3.37 11.79
C PHE A 93 -0.12 3.95 11.90
N LEU A 94 -1.03 3.28 12.61
CA LEU A 94 -2.37 3.78 12.87
C LEU A 94 -2.35 5.03 13.76
N ASP A 95 -1.55 5.04 14.83
CA ASP A 95 -1.44 6.18 15.72
C ASP A 95 -0.84 7.40 15.01
N GLU A 96 0.18 7.21 14.16
CA GLU A 96 0.76 8.27 13.34
C GLU A 96 -0.24 8.80 12.30
N ALA A 97 -1.00 7.92 11.64
CA ALA A 97 -2.05 8.34 10.73
C ALA A 97 -3.13 9.18 11.44
N ARG A 98 -3.56 8.75 12.64
CA ARG A 98 -4.50 9.51 13.45
C ARG A 98 -3.93 10.86 13.90
N ALA A 99 -2.65 10.93 14.24
CA ALA A 99 -1.97 12.19 14.58
C ALA A 99 -1.93 13.15 13.38
N SER A 100 -1.88 12.62 12.15
CA SER A 100 -1.99 13.38 10.90
C SER A 100 -3.46 13.72 10.51
N GLY A 101 -4.43 13.40 11.37
CA GLY A 101 -5.84 13.76 11.20
C GLY A 101 -6.65 12.79 10.34
N TYR A 102 -6.22 11.54 10.24
CA TYR A 102 -7.01 10.47 9.61
C TYR A 102 -7.95 9.81 10.62
N ASP A 103 -9.17 9.56 10.20
CA ASP A 103 -10.13 8.74 10.94
C ASP A 103 -9.89 7.26 10.66
N GLU A 104 -9.77 6.47 11.72
CA GLU A 104 -9.54 5.04 11.62
C GLU A 104 -10.82 4.30 11.26
N ILE A 105 -10.74 3.46 10.22
CA ILE A 105 -11.83 2.60 9.75
C ILE A 105 -11.39 1.14 9.82
N MET A 106 -12.28 0.27 10.28
CA MET A 106 -12.07 -1.18 10.27
C MET A 106 -13.06 -1.82 9.27
N PRO A 107 -12.68 -1.93 7.99
CA PRO A 107 -13.56 -2.45 6.95
C PRO A 107 -13.52 -3.99 6.89
N PRO A 108 -14.50 -4.64 6.21
CA PRO A 108 -14.41 -6.05 5.89
C PRO A 108 -13.27 -6.33 4.90
N THR A 109 -12.68 -7.53 4.99
CA THR A 109 -11.60 -8.00 4.10
C THR A 109 -12.10 -8.74 2.86
N VAL A 110 -13.40 -8.90 2.72
CA VAL A 110 -14.07 -9.40 1.52
C VAL A 110 -15.01 -8.35 0.97
N VAL A 111 -15.08 -8.26 -0.36
CA VAL A 111 -15.88 -7.25 -1.07
C VAL A 111 -16.67 -7.88 -2.20
N ASN A 112 -17.78 -7.25 -2.57
CA ASN A 112 -18.57 -7.66 -3.72
C ASN A 112 -18.00 -7.13 -5.04
N THR A 113 -18.46 -7.67 -6.15
CA THR A 113 -18.07 -7.29 -7.52
C THR A 113 -18.19 -5.79 -7.76
N ALA A 114 -19.26 -5.13 -7.29
CA ALA A 114 -19.44 -3.68 -7.46
C ALA A 114 -18.35 -2.86 -6.79
N SER A 115 -17.82 -3.32 -5.66
CA SER A 115 -16.70 -2.66 -4.96
C SER A 115 -15.40 -2.79 -5.73
N GLY A 116 -15.14 -3.97 -6.33
CA GLY A 116 -13.97 -4.17 -7.19
C GLY A 116 -13.97 -3.26 -8.42
N TYR A 117 -15.12 -3.08 -9.06
CA TYR A 117 -15.27 -2.13 -10.17
C TYR A 117 -15.15 -0.67 -9.72
N GLY A 118 -15.63 -0.35 -8.52
CA GLY A 118 -15.61 1.02 -7.99
C GLY A 118 -14.23 1.64 -7.91
N THR A 119 -13.22 0.86 -7.53
CA THR A 119 -11.82 1.30 -7.43
C THR A 119 -10.95 0.89 -8.63
N GLY A 120 -11.51 0.14 -9.60
CA GLY A 120 -10.79 -0.29 -10.80
C GLY A 120 -9.94 -1.55 -10.64
N GLN A 121 -10.15 -2.34 -9.58
CA GLN A 121 -9.52 -3.66 -9.40
C GLN A 121 -10.15 -4.71 -10.34
N LEU A 122 -11.40 -4.51 -10.70
CA LEU A 122 -12.08 -5.29 -11.73
C LEU A 122 -12.30 -4.43 -13.00
N PRO A 123 -12.24 -5.02 -14.19
CA PRO A 123 -11.94 -6.44 -14.46
C PRO A 123 -10.49 -6.80 -14.14
N ASP A 124 -10.27 -7.91 -13.44
CA ASP A 124 -8.94 -8.39 -13.05
C ASP A 124 -8.24 -9.07 -14.23
N LYS A 125 -7.55 -8.27 -15.03
CA LYS A 125 -6.85 -8.74 -16.23
C LYS A 125 -5.61 -9.58 -15.93
N GLU A 126 -5.01 -9.36 -14.75
CA GLU A 126 -3.76 -9.99 -14.33
C GLU A 126 -4.00 -11.22 -13.44
N GLY A 127 -5.25 -11.48 -13.05
CA GLY A 127 -5.61 -12.59 -12.18
C GLY A 127 -5.05 -12.46 -10.76
N GLN A 128 -4.99 -11.23 -10.23
CA GLN A 128 -4.39 -10.95 -8.93
C GLN A 128 -5.32 -11.16 -7.75
N MET A 129 -6.64 -11.09 -7.95
CA MET A 129 -7.62 -11.20 -6.88
C MET A 129 -7.99 -12.66 -6.58
N TYR A 130 -8.07 -13.00 -5.30
CA TYR A 130 -8.73 -14.22 -4.86
C TYR A 130 -10.24 -14.07 -4.93
N HIS A 131 -10.93 -14.99 -5.59
CA HIS A 131 -12.36 -15.00 -5.77
C HIS A 131 -13.00 -16.20 -5.06
N CYS A 132 -13.99 -15.93 -4.20
CA CYS A 132 -14.84 -16.93 -3.56
C CYS A 132 -16.05 -17.15 -4.46
N GLU A 133 -15.99 -18.14 -5.34
CA GLU A 133 -16.97 -18.36 -6.42
C GLU A 133 -18.40 -18.58 -5.92
N VAL A 134 -18.57 -19.30 -4.80
CA VAL A 134 -19.91 -19.66 -4.27
C VAL A 134 -20.70 -18.43 -3.83
N ASP A 135 -20.01 -17.47 -3.20
CA ASP A 135 -20.62 -16.27 -2.63
C ASP A 135 -20.47 -15.02 -3.52
N ASP A 136 -19.74 -15.15 -4.63
CA ASP A 136 -19.35 -14.05 -5.52
C ASP A 136 -18.68 -12.88 -4.77
N LEU A 137 -17.74 -13.23 -3.88
CA LEU A 137 -16.96 -12.27 -3.10
C LEU A 137 -15.47 -12.36 -3.43
N TYR A 138 -14.79 -11.26 -3.28
CA TYR A 138 -13.34 -11.14 -3.52
C TYR A 138 -12.62 -10.80 -2.22
N LEU A 139 -11.50 -11.48 -1.96
CA LEU A 139 -10.56 -11.05 -0.91
C LEU A 139 -9.86 -9.77 -1.37
N ILE A 140 -9.77 -8.78 -0.51
CA ILE A 140 -9.21 -7.47 -0.87
C ILE A 140 -7.69 -7.53 -1.09
N PRO A 141 -7.17 -6.91 -2.16
CA PRO A 141 -5.73 -6.75 -2.37
C PRO A 141 -5.15 -5.55 -1.61
N THR A 142 -6.00 -4.67 -1.09
CA THR A 142 -5.69 -3.44 -0.37
C THR A 142 -6.94 -2.90 0.33
N ALA A 143 -6.78 -2.23 1.46
CA ALA A 143 -7.88 -1.55 2.14
C ALA A 143 -8.48 -0.40 1.35
N GLU A 144 -7.78 0.11 0.33
CA GLU A 144 -8.31 1.07 -0.64
C GLU A 144 -9.69 0.67 -1.14
N VAL A 145 -9.87 -0.63 -1.49
CA VAL A 145 -11.12 -1.11 -2.09
C VAL A 145 -12.31 -0.90 -1.15
N PRO A 146 -12.36 -1.47 0.06
CA PRO A 146 -13.51 -1.30 0.93
C PRO A 146 -13.64 0.13 1.45
N VAL A 147 -12.55 0.82 1.79
CA VAL A 147 -12.61 2.16 2.39
C VAL A 147 -13.13 3.20 1.38
N THR A 148 -12.63 3.17 0.14
CA THR A 148 -13.11 4.10 -0.90
C THR A 148 -14.57 3.81 -1.27
N ASN A 149 -14.99 2.54 -1.24
CA ASN A 149 -16.38 2.14 -1.53
C ASN A 149 -17.40 2.53 -0.45
N ILE A 150 -16.99 2.96 0.75
CA ILE A 150 -17.88 3.59 1.73
C ILE A 150 -18.63 4.77 1.10
N TYR A 151 -17.97 5.46 0.17
CA TYR A 151 -18.48 6.67 -0.50
C TYR A 151 -19.08 6.38 -1.88
N ARG A 152 -19.37 5.12 -2.21
CA ARG A 152 -20.06 4.75 -3.45
C ARG A 152 -21.51 5.21 -3.42
N ASP A 153 -21.95 5.84 -4.53
CA ASP A 153 -23.28 6.43 -4.72
C ASP A 153 -23.63 7.55 -3.70
N VAL A 154 -22.60 8.24 -3.17
CA VAL A 154 -22.77 9.32 -2.18
C VAL A 154 -22.58 10.69 -2.82
N ILE A 155 -23.41 11.66 -2.39
CA ILE A 155 -23.19 13.09 -2.65
C ILE A 155 -22.86 13.74 -1.31
N LEU A 156 -21.59 14.13 -1.17
CA LEU A 156 -21.06 14.77 0.03
C LEU A 156 -21.47 16.26 0.10
N ASP A 157 -21.53 16.82 1.28
CA ASP A 157 -21.50 18.27 1.46
C ASP A 157 -20.04 18.75 1.31
N GLU A 158 -19.83 19.88 0.65
CA GLU A 158 -18.50 20.48 0.47
C GLU A 158 -17.73 20.63 1.80
N LYS A 159 -18.45 20.90 2.89
CA LYS A 159 -17.86 21.06 4.24
C LYS A 159 -17.30 19.75 4.83
N GLN A 160 -17.66 18.61 4.28
CA GLN A 160 -17.11 17.30 4.71
C GLN A 160 -15.75 17.00 4.09
N LEU A 161 -15.33 17.78 3.10
CA LEU A 161 -14.05 17.62 2.42
C LEU A 161 -12.94 18.48 3.04
N PRO A 162 -11.70 17.98 3.12
CA PRO A 162 -11.28 16.64 2.70
C PRO A 162 -11.69 15.54 3.69
N ILE A 163 -12.07 14.38 3.18
CA ILE A 163 -12.20 13.17 3.97
C ILE A 163 -10.83 12.49 4.04
N LYS A 164 -10.43 12.08 5.23
CA LYS A 164 -9.18 11.38 5.49
C LYS A 164 -9.47 10.11 6.30
N ASN A 165 -9.28 8.94 5.71
CA ASN A 165 -9.45 7.67 6.40
C ASN A 165 -8.15 6.87 6.42
N CYS A 166 -7.89 6.12 7.50
CA CYS A 166 -6.86 5.11 7.55
C CYS A 166 -7.46 3.76 7.96
N ALA A 167 -6.89 2.68 7.46
CA ALA A 167 -7.35 1.34 7.79
C ALA A 167 -6.19 0.35 7.82
N TYR A 168 -6.17 -0.50 8.85
CA TYR A 168 -5.37 -1.71 8.85
C TYR A 168 -6.20 -2.88 8.32
N THR A 169 -5.63 -3.62 7.36
CA THR A 169 -6.21 -4.89 6.90
C THR A 169 -5.14 -5.91 6.55
N GLN A 170 -5.52 -7.19 6.57
CA GLN A 170 -4.86 -8.19 5.73
C GLN A 170 -5.20 -7.90 4.27
N CYS A 171 -4.20 -8.04 3.41
CA CYS A 171 -4.31 -7.89 1.97
C CYS A 171 -3.95 -9.21 1.31
N PHE A 172 -4.66 -9.55 0.23
CA PHE A 172 -4.52 -10.85 -0.44
C PHE A 172 -4.24 -10.64 -1.93
N ARG A 173 -3.12 -11.19 -2.41
CA ARG A 173 -2.74 -11.13 -3.83
C ARG A 173 -2.33 -12.49 -4.32
N ARG A 174 -2.81 -12.91 -5.48
CA ARG A 174 -2.44 -14.21 -6.07
C ARG A 174 -1.00 -14.24 -6.54
N GLU A 175 -0.38 -13.06 -6.73
CA GLU A 175 1.00 -12.93 -7.21
C GLU A 175 1.27 -13.76 -8.47
N ALA A 176 0.26 -13.79 -9.38
CA ALA A 176 0.29 -14.59 -10.59
C ALA A 176 1.51 -14.22 -11.45
N GLY A 177 2.30 -15.23 -11.84
CA GLY A 177 3.51 -15.04 -12.63
C GLY A 177 4.77 -14.67 -11.86
N SER A 178 4.70 -14.56 -10.53
CA SER A 178 5.87 -14.25 -9.69
C SER A 178 6.58 -15.52 -9.21
N TYR A 179 7.90 -15.61 -9.45
CA TYR A 179 8.72 -16.75 -9.01
C TYR A 179 10.20 -16.36 -8.88
N GLY A 180 11.01 -17.24 -8.25
CA GLY A 180 12.44 -17.06 -8.13
C GLY A 180 12.89 -16.22 -6.93
N LYS A 181 13.93 -15.39 -7.11
CA LYS A 181 14.53 -14.61 -6.01
C LYS A 181 13.60 -13.56 -5.42
N ASP A 182 12.65 -13.07 -6.21
CA ASP A 182 11.73 -11.99 -5.79
C ASP A 182 10.66 -12.45 -4.82
N VAL A 183 10.42 -13.77 -4.69
CA VAL A 183 9.44 -14.33 -3.75
C VAL A 183 10.10 -14.87 -2.47
N ARG A 184 11.41 -14.67 -2.27
CA ARG A 184 12.10 -15.20 -1.10
C ARG A 184 11.83 -14.36 0.16
N GLY A 185 11.56 -15.05 1.26
CA GLY A 185 11.31 -14.41 2.56
C GLY A 185 10.04 -13.55 2.54
N LEU A 186 10.18 -12.28 2.94
CA LEU A 186 9.09 -11.31 3.01
C LEU A 186 8.96 -10.40 1.78
N ASN A 187 9.73 -10.63 0.73
CA ASN A 187 9.79 -9.73 -0.41
C ASN A 187 8.47 -9.68 -1.19
N ARG A 188 7.76 -10.82 -1.30
CA ARG A 188 6.48 -10.93 -2.01
C ARG A 188 5.64 -12.05 -1.40
N LEU A 189 4.44 -11.72 -0.96
CA LEU A 189 3.56 -12.61 -0.19
C LEU A 189 2.15 -12.64 -0.79
N HIS A 190 1.46 -13.76 -0.62
CA HIS A 190 0.04 -13.93 -0.98
C HIS A 190 -0.90 -13.29 0.04
N GLU A 191 -0.49 -13.25 1.31
CA GLU A 191 -1.19 -12.58 2.41
C GLU A 191 -0.20 -11.70 3.17
N PHE A 192 -0.56 -10.44 3.41
CA PHE A 192 0.27 -9.49 4.14
C PHE A 192 -0.56 -8.39 4.82
N SER A 193 -0.02 -7.88 5.91
CA SER A 193 -0.58 -6.74 6.64
C SER A 193 -0.19 -5.41 6.00
N LYS A 194 -1.15 -4.49 5.92
CA LYS A 194 -0.92 -3.13 5.41
C LYS A 194 -1.81 -2.12 6.15
N VAL A 195 -1.26 -0.97 6.47
CA VAL A 195 -2.03 0.21 6.82
C VAL A 195 -2.17 1.07 5.57
N GLU A 196 -3.38 1.48 5.26
CA GLU A 196 -3.70 2.26 4.08
C GLU A 196 -4.30 3.59 4.47
N LEU A 197 -3.90 4.66 3.77
CA LEU A 197 -4.50 5.98 3.83
C LEU A 197 -5.37 6.18 2.60
N VAL A 198 -6.58 6.70 2.79
CA VAL A 198 -7.50 7.06 1.70
C VAL A 198 -7.97 8.49 1.93
N ARG A 199 -7.88 9.32 0.89
CA ARG A 199 -8.45 10.66 0.90
C ARG A 199 -9.48 10.85 -0.21
N ILE A 200 -10.49 11.65 0.09
CA ILE A 200 -11.45 12.15 -0.89
C ILE A 200 -11.46 13.66 -0.76
N ASP A 201 -11.21 14.36 -1.84
CA ASP A 201 -11.09 15.81 -1.82
C ASP A 201 -11.70 16.44 -3.08
N LYS A 202 -11.76 17.77 -3.06
CA LYS A 202 -12.14 18.56 -4.23
C LYS A 202 -11.03 18.55 -5.28
N PRO A 203 -11.37 18.65 -6.58
CA PRO A 203 -10.38 18.69 -7.65
C PRO A 203 -9.26 19.72 -7.43
N GLU A 204 -9.60 20.94 -7.02
CA GLU A 204 -8.67 22.04 -6.81
C GLU A 204 -7.69 21.82 -5.65
N HIS A 205 -8.02 20.91 -4.71
CA HIS A 205 -7.18 20.63 -3.53
C HIS A 205 -6.42 19.31 -3.64
N SER A 206 -6.75 18.45 -4.60
CA SER A 206 -6.21 17.08 -4.65
C SER A 206 -4.69 16.99 -4.80
N LYS A 207 -4.06 17.95 -5.51
CA LYS A 207 -2.59 18.01 -5.61
C LYS A 207 -1.93 18.35 -4.27
N GLN A 208 -2.52 19.27 -3.50
CA GLN A 208 -2.06 19.58 -2.14
C GLN A 208 -2.25 18.38 -1.22
N SER A 209 -3.43 17.75 -1.26
CA SER A 209 -3.71 16.52 -0.50
C SER A 209 -2.73 15.39 -0.82
N HIS A 210 -2.32 15.27 -2.10
CA HIS A 210 -1.31 14.30 -2.51
C HIS A 210 0.05 14.58 -1.86
N GLN A 211 0.50 15.86 -1.89
CA GLN A 211 1.76 16.26 -1.26
C GLN A 211 1.74 16.05 0.26
N GLU A 212 0.61 16.33 0.92
CA GLU A 212 0.46 16.05 2.36
C GLU A 212 0.57 14.55 2.67
N MET A 213 -0.04 13.67 1.84
CA MET A 213 0.10 12.22 2.00
C MET A 213 1.54 11.75 1.81
N LEU A 214 2.27 12.32 0.83
CA LEU A 214 3.70 12.03 0.64
C LEU A 214 4.50 12.39 1.90
N ASN A 215 4.22 13.54 2.51
CA ASN A 215 4.89 13.98 3.74
C ASN A 215 4.54 13.07 4.93
N ASP A 216 3.28 12.63 5.06
CA ASP A 216 2.84 11.71 6.10
C ASP A 216 3.59 10.37 6.01
N VAL A 217 3.70 9.80 4.80
CA VAL A 217 4.41 8.54 4.56
C VAL A 217 5.91 8.68 4.77
N GLU A 218 6.51 9.76 4.28
CA GLU A 218 7.94 10.04 4.50
C GLU A 218 8.27 10.14 5.99
N GLY A 219 7.41 10.81 6.76
CA GLY A 219 7.56 10.93 8.21
C GLY A 219 7.63 9.59 8.95
N LEU A 220 6.92 8.57 8.46
CA LEU A 220 7.00 7.21 9.02
C LEU A 220 8.39 6.60 8.80
N LEU A 221 8.94 6.71 7.60
CA LEU A 221 10.26 6.16 7.28
C LEU A 221 11.38 6.86 8.07
N GLN A 222 11.27 8.19 8.24
CA GLN A 222 12.19 8.96 9.09
C GLN A 222 12.16 8.49 10.55
N LYS A 223 10.96 8.26 11.11
CA LYS A 223 10.81 7.75 12.49
C LYS A 223 11.29 6.31 12.66
N LEU A 224 11.24 5.51 11.59
CA LEU A 224 11.81 4.16 11.56
C LEU A 224 13.34 4.15 11.34
N GLU A 225 13.96 5.32 11.11
CA GLU A 225 15.41 5.46 10.90
C GLU A 225 15.93 4.63 9.71
N LEU A 226 15.08 4.40 8.68
CA LEU A 226 15.45 3.60 7.50
C LEU A 226 15.99 4.48 6.37
N PRO A 227 16.99 4.02 5.61
CA PRO A 227 17.39 4.66 4.37
C PRO A 227 16.29 4.47 3.31
N TYR A 228 15.86 5.56 2.68
CA TYR A 228 14.76 5.53 1.71
C TYR A 228 15.03 6.42 0.50
N ARG A 229 14.29 6.16 -0.57
CA ARG A 229 14.14 7.05 -1.71
C ARG A 229 12.68 7.18 -2.12
N ILE A 230 12.34 8.29 -2.76
CA ILE A 230 11.01 8.57 -3.31
C ILE A 230 11.18 8.64 -4.82
N LEU A 231 10.40 7.85 -5.53
CA LEU A 231 10.37 7.80 -7.00
C LEU A 231 9.08 8.39 -7.51
N ARG A 232 9.16 9.27 -8.52
CA ARG A 232 7.99 9.60 -9.34
C ARG A 232 7.93 8.61 -10.49
N LEU A 233 6.85 7.86 -10.56
CA LEU A 233 6.68 6.82 -11.55
C LEU A 233 6.43 7.40 -12.93
N CYS A 234 7.02 6.77 -13.96
CA CYS A 234 6.74 7.07 -15.36
C CYS A 234 5.42 6.43 -15.80
N GLY A 235 4.90 6.88 -16.94
CA GLY A 235 3.62 6.41 -17.46
C GLY A 235 3.54 4.90 -17.73
N GLY A 236 4.67 4.25 -18.01
CA GLY A 236 4.74 2.81 -18.25
C GLY A 236 4.81 1.92 -17.03
N ASP A 237 5.19 2.48 -15.87
CA ASP A 237 5.30 1.74 -14.60
C ASP A 237 4.14 2.06 -13.63
N MET A 238 3.45 3.16 -13.86
CA MET A 238 2.33 3.60 -13.05
C MET A 238 1.11 2.70 -13.23
N SER A 239 0.37 2.42 -12.13
CA SER A 239 -0.92 1.74 -12.21
C SER A 239 -1.84 2.42 -13.23
N PHE A 240 -2.55 1.63 -14.05
CA PHE A 240 -3.44 2.15 -15.09
C PHE A 240 -4.60 3.01 -14.55
N THR A 241 -4.87 2.95 -13.25
CA THR A 241 -5.91 3.75 -12.57
C THR A 241 -5.41 5.11 -12.10
N ALA A 242 -4.10 5.30 -11.91
CA ALA A 242 -3.51 6.50 -11.35
C ALA A 242 -3.29 7.60 -12.42
N ALA A 243 -3.43 8.87 -12.02
CA ALA A 243 -3.05 10.04 -12.81
C ALA A 243 -1.64 10.54 -12.44
N LEU A 244 -1.21 10.28 -11.19
CA LEU A 244 0.12 10.57 -10.67
C LEU A 244 0.41 9.61 -9.53
N CYS A 245 1.62 9.05 -9.49
CA CYS A 245 2.03 8.09 -8.48
C CYS A 245 3.48 8.32 -8.05
N PHE A 246 3.72 8.18 -6.74
CA PHE A 246 5.04 8.15 -6.16
C PHE A 246 5.23 6.89 -5.34
N ASP A 247 6.35 6.21 -5.52
CA ASP A 247 6.72 5.06 -4.73
C ASP A 247 7.79 5.42 -3.70
N PHE A 248 7.66 4.85 -2.53
CA PHE A 248 8.68 4.89 -1.48
C PHE A 248 9.37 3.55 -1.43
N GLU A 249 10.67 3.58 -1.50
CA GLU A 249 11.49 2.39 -1.38
C GLU A 249 12.47 2.55 -0.21
N VAL A 250 12.73 1.45 0.49
CA VAL A 250 13.77 1.35 1.53
C VAL A 250 14.91 0.48 1.02
N TYR A 251 16.13 0.88 1.37
CA TYR A 251 17.30 0.11 0.96
C TYR A 251 17.51 -1.08 1.88
N SER A 252 17.57 -2.28 1.32
CA SER A 252 17.97 -3.49 2.01
C SER A 252 19.48 -3.67 1.86
N GLU A 253 20.22 -3.42 2.94
CA GLU A 253 21.67 -3.49 2.92
C GLU A 253 22.17 -4.93 2.73
N ALA A 254 21.48 -5.92 3.29
CA ALA A 254 21.87 -7.32 3.13
C ALA A 254 21.56 -7.88 1.73
N GLN A 255 20.49 -7.43 1.09
CA GLN A 255 20.12 -7.84 -0.27
C GLN A 255 20.73 -6.95 -1.35
N LYS A 256 21.33 -5.78 -0.98
CA LYS A 256 21.90 -4.78 -1.89
C LYS A 256 20.89 -4.31 -2.94
N ARG A 257 19.65 -4.04 -2.51
CA ARG A 257 18.57 -3.59 -3.39
C ARG A 257 17.56 -2.70 -2.67
N TRP A 258 16.85 -1.91 -3.45
CA TRP A 258 15.70 -1.15 -3.00
C TRP A 258 14.46 -2.04 -2.92
N LEU A 259 13.63 -1.84 -1.90
CA LEU A 259 12.38 -2.54 -1.66
C LEU A 259 11.26 -1.51 -1.58
N GLU A 260 10.30 -1.57 -2.50
CA GLU A 260 9.10 -0.73 -2.46
C GLU A 260 8.27 -1.07 -1.21
N VAL A 261 7.94 -0.06 -0.42
CA VAL A 261 7.19 -0.18 0.83
C VAL A 261 5.89 0.61 0.84
N SER A 262 5.74 1.56 -0.08
CA SER A 262 4.52 2.33 -0.27
C SER A 262 4.43 2.83 -1.70
N SER A 263 3.19 2.95 -2.17
CA SER A 263 2.82 3.64 -3.39
C SER A 263 1.73 4.65 -3.02
N VAL A 264 1.93 5.92 -3.37
CA VAL A 264 1.01 7.02 -3.05
C VAL A 264 0.49 7.61 -4.34
N SER A 265 -0.80 7.45 -4.60
CA SER A 265 -1.44 7.74 -5.88
C SER A 265 -2.54 8.79 -5.78
N ASN A 266 -2.64 9.64 -6.80
CA ASN A 266 -3.80 10.46 -7.10
C ASN A 266 -4.51 9.88 -8.32
N PHE A 267 -5.80 9.59 -8.19
CA PHE A 267 -6.61 8.97 -9.25
C PHE A 267 -7.46 9.96 -10.03
N ASP A 268 -7.40 11.24 -9.66
CA ASP A 268 -8.28 12.25 -10.25
C ASP A 268 -9.76 11.81 -10.10
N THR A 269 -10.53 11.87 -11.17
CA THR A 269 -11.94 11.44 -11.19
C THR A 269 -12.13 9.97 -11.62
N TYR A 270 -11.05 9.21 -11.83
CA TYR A 270 -11.15 7.85 -12.35
C TYR A 270 -12.01 6.94 -11.48
N GLN A 271 -11.75 6.92 -10.19
CA GLN A 271 -12.50 6.09 -9.25
C GLN A 271 -13.87 6.72 -8.95
N THR A 272 -13.97 8.02 -8.78
CA THR A 272 -15.23 8.69 -8.45
C THR A 272 -16.26 8.64 -9.56
N ASN A 273 -15.83 8.57 -10.82
CA ASN A 273 -16.71 8.25 -11.96
C ASN A 273 -17.36 6.87 -11.80
N ARG A 274 -16.60 5.86 -11.39
CA ARG A 274 -17.09 4.49 -11.18
C ARG A 274 -17.95 4.36 -9.94
N LEU A 275 -17.50 5.00 -8.86
CA LEU A 275 -18.18 5.05 -7.56
C LEU A 275 -19.39 5.96 -7.56
N LYS A 276 -19.50 6.91 -8.51
CA LYS A 276 -20.44 8.02 -8.47
C LYS A 276 -20.34 8.84 -7.18
N CYS A 277 -19.10 9.00 -6.68
CA CYS A 277 -18.79 9.82 -5.52
C CYS A 277 -18.67 11.28 -5.95
N ARG A 278 -19.54 12.13 -5.42
CA ARG A 278 -19.68 13.53 -5.81
C ARG A 278 -19.79 14.39 -4.57
N TYR A 279 -19.61 15.69 -4.74
CA TYR A 279 -19.92 16.66 -3.70
C TYR A 279 -20.80 17.77 -4.26
N ARG A 280 -21.50 18.47 -3.38
CA ARG A 280 -22.30 19.62 -3.73
C ARG A 280 -21.53 20.88 -3.35
N ASN A 281 -21.15 21.67 -4.36
CA ASN A 281 -20.41 22.91 -4.17
C ASN A 281 -21.30 24.05 -3.64
N ALA A 282 -20.70 25.22 -3.36
CA ALA A 282 -21.39 26.41 -2.84
C ALA A 282 -22.53 26.89 -3.74
N ASP A 283 -22.41 26.69 -5.06
CA ASP A 283 -23.45 27.03 -6.05
C ASP A 283 -24.56 25.97 -6.15
N LYS A 284 -24.55 24.95 -5.25
CA LYS A 284 -25.46 23.80 -5.25
C LYS A 284 -25.32 22.88 -6.49
N LYS A 285 -24.27 23.03 -7.27
CA LYS A 285 -23.94 22.13 -8.37
C LYS A 285 -23.24 20.88 -7.82
N THR A 286 -23.47 19.77 -8.51
CA THR A 286 -22.85 18.48 -8.15
C THR A 286 -21.63 18.23 -9.04
N GLU A 287 -20.49 18.01 -8.41
CA GLU A 287 -19.22 17.77 -9.06
C GLU A 287 -18.59 16.45 -8.56
N LEU A 288 -17.74 15.82 -9.38
CA LEU A 288 -16.97 14.64 -8.98
C LEU A 288 -15.89 15.03 -7.98
N CYS A 289 -15.70 14.20 -6.96
CA CYS A 289 -14.53 14.30 -6.11
C CYS A 289 -13.29 13.72 -6.80
N HIS A 290 -12.11 14.01 -6.29
CA HIS A 290 -10.89 13.25 -6.53
C HIS A 290 -10.64 12.26 -5.40
N THR A 291 -10.07 11.10 -5.72
CA THR A 291 -9.62 10.11 -4.72
C THR A 291 -8.11 9.98 -4.75
N LEU A 292 -7.55 9.74 -3.57
CA LEU A 292 -6.14 9.48 -3.36
C LEU A 292 -5.98 8.32 -2.39
N ASN A 293 -4.92 7.54 -2.55
CA ASN A 293 -4.52 6.58 -1.54
C ASN A 293 -3.00 6.50 -1.38
N GLY A 294 -2.56 5.88 -0.29
CA GLY A 294 -1.17 5.57 -0.06
C GLY A 294 -1.01 4.55 1.05
N SER A 295 -0.04 3.66 0.90
CA SER A 295 0.28 2.71 1.96
C SER A 295 1.10 3.39 3.06
N ALA A 296 0.67 3.24 4.30
CA ALA A 296 1.34 3.76 5.48
C ALA A 296 1.67 2.67 6.53
N LEU A 297 2.41 1.63 6.24
CA LEU A 297 3.18 1.13 5.09
C LEU A 297 2.80 -0.33 4.82
N ALA A 298 3.40 -0.96 3.78
CA ALA A 298 3.32 -2.42 3.59
C ALA A 298 4.29 -3.12 4.54
N LEU A 299 3.77 -3.81 5.56
CA LEU A 299 4.56 -4.29 6.69
C LEU A 299 5.65 -5.31 6.36
N PRO A 300 5.48 -6.29 5.47
CA PRO A 300 6.51 -7.33 5.27
C PRO A 300 7.87 -6.77 4.86
N ARG A 301 7.89 -5.85 3.91
CA ARG A 301 9.15 -5.25 3.44
C ARG A 301 9.75 -4.29 4.46
N ILE A 302 8.94 -3.63 5.28
CA ILE A 302 9.39 -2.84 6.43
C ILE A 302 10.02 -3.75 7.48
N VAL A 303 9.38 -4.88 7.82
CA VAL A 303 9.97 -5.88 8.74
C VAL A 303 11.29 -6.39 8.18
N ALA A 304 11.35 -6.76 6.90
CA ALA A 304 12.59 -7.20 6.26
C ALA A 304 13.71 -6.14 6.39
N ALA A 305 13.41 -4.89 6.05
CA ALA A 305 14.39 -3.79 6.13
C ALA A 305 14.82 -3.50 7.57
N LEU A 306 13.90 -3.53 8.55
CA LEU A 306 14.22 -3.34 9.97
C LEU A 306 15.13 -4.43 10.50
N LEU A 307 14.83 -5.70 10.20
CA LEU A 307 15.67 -6.82 10.61
C LEU A 307 17.07 -6.72 10.01
N GLU A 308 17.17 -6.45 8.71
CA GLU A 308 18.43 -6.39 8.01
C GLU A 308 19.29 -5.18 8.40
N ASN A 309 18.69 -3.97 8.40
CA ASN A 309 19.46 -2.74 8.59
C ASN A 309 19.79 -2.44 10.06
N ASN A 310 19.13 -3.08 11.01
CA ASN A 310 19.36 -2.86 12.44
C ASN A 310 20.11 -4.01 13.14
N GLN A 311 20.65 -4.99 12.38
CA GLN A 311 21.41 -6.08 12.98
C GLN A 311 22.74 -5.58 13.53
N THR A 312 23.09 -6.08 14.71
CA THR A 312 24.37 -5.85 15.41
C THR A 312 24.93 -7.19 15.89
N PRO A 313 26.18 -7.23 16.40
CA PRO A 313 26.73 -8.45 17.02
C PRO A 313 25.90 -9.00 18.18
N GLU A 314 25.22 -8.09 18.93
CA GLU A 314 24.43 -8.44 20.11
C GLU A 314 22.98 -8.86 19.77
N GLY A 315 22.47 -8.46 18.61
CA GLY A 315 21.10 -8.72 18.20
C GLY A 315 20.58 -7.73 17.16
N ILE A 316 19.26 -7.58 17.07
CA ILE A 316 18.62 -6.63 16.16
C ILE A 316 18.03 -5.50 16.98
N ARG A 317 18.54 -4.30 16.79
CA ARG A 317 18.07 -3.08 17.49
C ARG A 317 16.69 -2.67 16.98
N ILE A 318 15.82 -2.26 17.91
CA ILE A 318 14.51 -1.71 17.58
C ILE A 318 14.61 -0.17 17.47
N PRO A 319 14.10 0.47 16.42
CA PRO A 319 14.01 1.92 16.31
C PRO A 319 13.31 2.54 17.54
N LYS A 320 13.79 3.67 18.01
CA LYS A 320 13.28 4.32 19.24
C LYS A 320 11.77 4.52 19.23
N ALA A 321 11.21 4.89 18.07
CA ALA A 321 9.77 5.12 17.93
C ALA A 321 8.94 3.85 18.16
N LEU A 322 9.50 2.66 17.92
CA LEU A 322 8.80 1.38 18.08
C LEU A 322 8.98 0.75 19.48
N VAL A 323 9.98 1.16 20.25
CA VAL A 323 10.24 0.57 21.59
C VAL A 323 9.01 0.59 22.50
N PRO A 324 8.24 1.68 22.59
CA PRO A 324 7.02 1.69 23.42
C PRO A 324 5.95 0.69 22.98
N TYR A 325 5.87 0.42 21.67
CA TYR A 325 4.91 -0.52 21.09
C TYR A 325 5.38 -1.98 21.20
N CYS A 326 6.68 -2.22 21.01
CA CYS A 326 7.28 -3.54 21.12
C CYS A 326 7.37 -4.02 22.57
N GLY A 327 7.73 -3.13 23.50
CA GLY A 327 8.02 -3.45 24.89
C GLY A 327 9.42 -4.08 25.09
N PHE A 328 10.28 -3.98 24.06
CA PHE A 328 11.71 -4.32 24.07
C PHE A 328 12.45 -3.43 23.07
N ASP A 329 13.74 -3.26 23.29
CA ASP A 329 14.64 -2.44 22.46
C ASP A 329 15.59 -3.27 21.57
N MET A 330 15.65 -4.60 21.85
CA MET A 330 16.51 -5.55 21.13
C MET A 330 15.80 -6.89 20.89
N ILE A 331 16.07 -7.49 19.74
CA ILE A 331 15.79 -8.89 19.45
C ILE A 331 17.12 -9.65 19.56
N ASP A 332 17.24 -10.43 20.59
CA ASP A 332 18.42 -11.21 21.02
C ASP A 332 18.11 -12.71 21.09
#